data_b9c3e790123ac690029464a04ddbd8f5
#
_entry.id   b9c3e790123ac690029464a04ddbd8f5
#
_cell.length_a   1.000
_cell.length_b   1.000
_cell.length_c   1.000
_cell.angle_alpha   90.00
_cell.angle_beta   90.00
_cell.angle_gamma   90.00
#
_symmetry.space_group_name_H-M   'P 1'
#
loop_
_entity.id
_entity.type
_entity.pdbx_description
1 polymer ?
#
loop_
_entity_poly.entity_id
_entity_poly.type
_entity_poly.pdbx_seq_one_letter_code
_entity_poly.pdbx_strand_id
1 'polypeptide(L)'
;MKNNKGFTLIELLVVVAIIGILAAVGTVAYTGYTANAKKAAAKSNHASVVKYIAAELQRCNMDEASSMGGKLVCEDRTTALTVQTAAKAALADFKNPFVAGSLAVSTDATAVGFVNVTDDGSDVTVTTCFAEIGKTEETAAACVATDSTSTLSNTIAIE
;
A
#
# COMPACT_ATOMS: atom_id res chain seq x y z
N MET A 1 -51.66 29.68 -25.66
CA MET A 1 -51.65 28.20 -25.72
C MET A 1 -50.21 27.76 -25.51
N LYS A 2 -49.89 27.07 -24.40
CA LYS A 2 -48.55 26.50 -24.18
C LYS A 2 -48.46 25.19 -24.95
N ASN A 3 -47.57 25.13 -25.94
CA ASN A 3 -47.26 23.89 -26.65
C ASN A 3 -46.46 22.97 -25.68
N ASN A 4 -47.09 22.01 -25.07
CA ASN A 4 -46.45 20.93 -24.36
C ASN A 4 -45.89 19.95 -25.39
N LYS A 5 -44.60 20.10 -25.75
CA LYS A 5 -43.89 19.07 -26.53
C LYS A 5 -43.56 17.93 -25.59
N GLY A 6 -44.26 16.82 -25.71
CA GLY A 6 -43.95 15.59 -24.97
C GLY A 6 -42.76 14.85 -25.62
N PHE A 7 -41.98 14.15 -24.82
CA PHE A 7 -40.94 13.24 -25.30
C PHE A 7 -41.54 12.05 -26.02
N THR A 8 -40.92 11.62 -27.11
CA THR A 8 -41.31 10.40 -27.81
C THR A 8 -40.72 9.18 -27.09
N LEU A 9 -41.42 8.04 -27.20
CA LEU A 9 -40.99 6.78 -26.59
C LEU A 9 -39.62 6.32 -27.13
N ILE A 10 -39.34 6.59 -28.41
CA ILE A 10 -38.08 6.23 -29.06
C ILE A 10 -36.92 7.09 -28.57
N GLU A 11 -37.10 8.39 -28.30
CA GLU A 11 -36.09 9.26 -27.76
C GLU A 11 -35.65 8.77 -26.37
N LEU A 12 -36.59 8.35 -25.52
CA LEU A 12 -36.29 7.83 -24.21
C LEU A 12 -35.56 6.48 -24.31
N LEU A 13 -36.00 5.59 -25.21
CA LEU A 13 -35.39 4.26 -25.37
C LEU A 13 -33.93 4.33 -25.86
N VAL A 14 -33.64 5.22 -26.82
CA VAL A 14 -32.27 5.43 -27.31
C VAL A 14 -31.36 5.97 -26.21
N VAL A 15 -31.83 6.92 -25.40
CA VAL A 15 -31.05 7.50 -24.31
C VAL A 15 -30.69 6.44 -23.26
N VAL A 16 -31.65 5.62 -22.82
CA VAL A 16 -31.36 4.58 -21.82
C VAL A 16 -30.47 3.48 -22.38
N ALA A 17 -30.55 3.16 -23.68
CA ALA A 17 -29.66 2.22 -24.33
C ALA A 17 -28.20 2.73 -24.33
N ILE A 18 -27.97 4.00 -24.68
CA ILE A 18 -26.66 4.63 -24.69
C ILE A 18 -26.10 4.69 -23.28
N ILE A 19 -26.87 5.11 -22.27
CA ILE A 19 -26.42 5.15 -20.87
C ILE A 19 -26.06 3.74 -20.39
N GLY A 20 -26.84 2.73 -20.74
CA GLY A 20 -26.58 1.34 -20.39
C GLY A 20 -25.23 0.83 -20.92
N ILE A 21 -24.92 1.12 -22.19
CA ILE A 21 -23.64 0.75 -22.80
C ILE A 21 -22.48 1.50 -22.13
N LEU A 22 -22.60 2.82 -21.96
CA LEU A 22 -21.55 3.64 -21.33
C LEU A 22 -21.32 3.23 -19.89
N ALA A 23 -22.35 2.92 -19.12
CA ALA A 23 -22.22 2.44 -17.75
C ALA A 23 -21.49 1.10 -17.69
N ALA A 24 -21.83 0.14 -18.57
CA ALA A 24 -21.19 -1.17 -18.59
C ALA A 24 -19.67 -1.09 -18.88
N VAL A 25 -19.28 -0.29 -19.88
CA VAL A 25 -17.85 -0.09 -20.22
C VAL A 25 -17.14 0.73 -19.15
N GLY A 26 -17.80 1.76 -18.63
CA GLY A 26 -17.23 2.67 -17.63
C GLY A 26 -16.87 1.96 -16.31
N THR A 27 -17.72 1.06 -15.82
CA THR A 27 -17.45 0.32 -14.58
C THR A 27 -16.22 -0.58 -14.70
N VAL A 28 -16.05 -1.31 -15.80
CA VAL A 28 -14.89 -2.19 -16.03
C VAL A 28 -13.58 -1.37 -16.11
N ALA A 29 -13.60 -0.26 -16.86
CA ALA A 29 -12.42 0.60 -16.98
C ALA A 29 -12.04 1.24 -15.63
N TYR A 30 -13.03 1.68 -14.85
CA TYR A 30 -12.82 2.30 -13.55
C TYR A 30 -12.22 1.32 -12.52
N THR A 31 -12.73 0.09 -12.46
CA THR A 31 -12.18 -0.93 -11.53
C THR A 31 -10.74 -1.29 -11.86
N GLY A 32 -10.40 -1.43 -13.13
CA GLY A 32 -9.01 -1.68 -13.57
C GLY A 32 -8.07 -0.52 -13.22
N TYR A 33 -8.51 0.71 -13.42
CA TYR A 33 -7.72 1.90 -13.08
C TYR A 33 -7.47 2.01 -11.57
N THR A 34 -8.51 1.84 -10.75
CA THR A 34 -8.38 1.91 -9.30
C THR A 34 -7.49 0.81 -8.72
N ALA A 35 -7.56 -0.41 -9.25
CA ALA A 35 -6.69 -1.51 -8.85
C ALA A 35 -5.21 -1.20 -9.14
N ASN A 36 -4.91 -0.66 -10.34
CA ASN A 36 -3.54 -0.25 -10.69
C ASN A 36 -3.04 0.91 -9.82
N ALA A 37 -3.90 1.88 -9.50
CA ALA A 37 -3.55 3.00 -8.62
C ALA A 37 -3.22 2.52 -7.20
N LYS A 38 -4.01 1.60 -6.63
CA LYS A 38 -3.74 0.98 -5.32
C LYS A 38 -2.40 0.23 -5.32
N LYS A 39 -2.13 -0.54 -6.38
CA LYS A 39 -0.85 -1.27 -6.56
C LYS A 39 0.34 -0.30 -6.63
N ALA A 40 0.22 0.77 -7.39
CA ALA A 40 1.26 1.80 -7.49
C ALA A 40 1.50 2.50 -6.15
N ALA A 41 0.44 2.81 -5.40
CA ALA A 41 0.52 3.40 -4.07
C ALA A 41 1.23 2.46 -3.06
N ALA A 42 0.92 1.16 -3.07
CA ALA A 42 1.61 0.19 -2.21
C ALA A 42 3.10 0.09 -2.52
N LYS A 43 3.49 0.09 -3.80
CA LYS A 43 4.89 0.12 -4.22
C LYS A 43 5.60 1.41 -3.81
N SER A 44 4.91 2.54 -3.89
CA SER A 44 5.43 3.83 -3.44
C SER A 44 5.64 3.85 -1.92
N ASN A 45 4.70 3.32 -1.15
CA ASN A 45 4.83 3.17 0.30
C ASN A 45 6.05 2.31 0.64
N HIS A 46 6.21 1.16 -0.02
CA HIS A 46 7.38 0.30 0.16
C HIS A 46 8.70 1.06 -0.06
N ALA A 47 8.84 1.71 -1.21
CA ALA A 47 10.06 2.45 -1.53
C ALA A 47 10.34 3.58 -0.53
N SER A 48 9.30 4.26 -0.04
CA SER A 48 9.43 5.31 0.96
C SER A 48 9.88 4.76 2.32
N VAL A 49 9.30 3.63 2.75
CA VAL A 49 9.67 2.95 4.00
C VAL A 49 11.12 2.48 3.97
N VAL A 50 11.55 1.82 2.88
CA VAL A 50 12.94 1.36 2.70
C VAL A 50 13.92 2.54 2.80
N LYS A 51 13.65 3.62 2.07
CA LYS A 51 14.51 4.82 2.08
C LYS A 51 14.54 5.48 3.46
N TYR A 52 13.40 5.56 4.13
CA TYR A 52 13.29 6.14 5.46
C TYR A 52 14.13 5.34 6.47
N ILE A 53 13.94 4.01 6.53
CA ILE A 53 14.69 3.15 7.46
C ILE A 53 16.21 3.25 7.18
N ALA A 54 16.62 3.16 5.92
CA ALA A 54 18.03 3.28 5.56
C ALA A 54 18.63 4.64 5.97
N ALA A 55 17.91 5.73 5.75
CA ALA A 55 18.38 7.07 6.14
C ALA A 55 18.45 7.24 7.66
N GLU A 56 17.49 6.71 8.39
CA GLU A 56 17.46 6.80 9.87
C GLU A 56 18.54 5.91 10.54
N LEU A 57 18.85 4.75 9.95
CA LEU A 57 19.98 3.92 10.42
C LEU A 57 21.33 4.61 10.15
N GLN A 58 21.48 5.28 9.00
CA GLN A 58 22.68 6.08 8.72
C GLN A 58 22.89 7.23 9.72
N ARG A 59 21.81 7.80 10.26
CA ARG A 59 21.92 8.81 11.34
C ARG A 59 22.51 8.21 12.61
N CYS A 60 22.16 6.96 12.95
CA CYS A 60 22.78 6.25 14.07
C CYS A 60 24.29 6.03 13.84
N ASN A 61 24.74 5.81 12.60
CA ASN A 61 26.15 5.68 12.27
C ASN A 61 26.92 7.02 12.35
N MET A 62 26.22 8.14 12.42
CA MET A 62 26.82 9.48 12.62
C MET A 62 26.83 9.92 14.10
N ASP A 63 26.86 8.97 15.02
CA ASP A 63 26.91 9.19 16.48
C ASP A 63 25.68 9.94 17.05
N GLU A 64 24.52 9.91 16.37
CA GLU A 64 23.29 10.41 16.96
C GLU A 64 22.77 9.44 18.04
N ALA A 65 22.31 9.98 19.17
CA ALA A 65 21.79 9.16 20.27
C ALA A 65 20.45 8.48 19.92
N SER A 66 19.67 9.09 19.04
CA SER A 66 18.37 8.55 18.62
C SER A 66 18.02 8.93 17.18
N SER A 67 17.20 8.11 16.54
CA SER A 67 16.67 8.34 15.20
C SER A 67 15.17 8.05 15.13
N MET A 68 14.58 8.05 13.93
CA MET A 68 13.14 7.82 13.70
C MET A 68 12.24 8.73 14.55
N GLY A 69 12.60 10.02 14.65
CA GLY A 69 11.86 10.98 15.48
C GLY A 69 11.92 10.68 16.97
N GLY A 70 13.02 10.12 17.47
CA GLY A 70 13.22 9.73 18.86
C GLY A 70 12.57 8.39 19.23
N LYS A 71 12.11 7.61 18.24
CA LYS A 71 11.50 6.29 18.46
C LYS A 71 12.54 5.14 18.53
N LEU A 72 13.71 5.35 17.92
CA LEU A 72 14.81 4.40 17.95
C LEU A 72 15.96 5.00 18.78
N VAL A 73 16.40 4.29 19.83
CA VAL A 73 17.65 4.55 20.51
C VAL A 73 18.76 3.87 19.70
N CYS A 74 19.76 4.61 19.26
CA CYS A 74 20.75 4.11 18.32
C CYS A 74 21.65 3.00 18.91
N GLU A 75 21.89 2.99 20.22
CA GLU A 75 22.60 1.89 20.90
C GLU A 75 21.87 0.56 20.81
N ASP A 76 20.54 0.58 20.77
CA ASP A 76 19.71 -0.62 20.76
C ASP A 76 19.39 -1.13 19.33
N ARG A 77 19.93 -0.48 18.27
CA ARG A 77 19.58 -0.81 16.87
C ARG A 77 19.90 -2.24 16.45
N THR A 78 20.91 -2.84 17.09
CA THR A 78 21.31 -4.23 16.85
C THR A 78 20.53 -5.24 17.70
N THR A 79 19.58 -4.78 18.51
CA THR A 79 18.68 -5.66 19.25
C THR A 79 17.47 -5.97 18.36
N ALA A 80 17.20 -7.26 18.14
CA ALA A 80 16.09 -7.70 17.33
C ALA A 80 14.76 -7.06 17.75
N LEU A 81 13.91 -6.74 16.79
CA LEU A 81 12.60 -6.12 16.93
C LEU A 81 12.59 -4.63 17.30
N THR A 82 13.74 -4.00 17.58
CA THR A 82 13.77 -2.58 17.97
C THR A 82 13.54 -1.65 16.78
N VAL A 83 14.26 -1.89 15.67
CA VAL A 83 14.13 -1.07 14.45
C VAL A 83 12.73 -1.19 13.85
N GLN A 84 12.18 -2.41 13.76
CA GLN A 84 10.83 -2.61 13.22
C GLN A 84 9.76 -1.91 14.07
N THR A 85 9.88 -1.95 15.40
CA THR A 85 8.93 -1.31 16.32
C THR A 85 8.99 0.21 16.21
N ALA A 86 10.22 0.76 16.16
CA ALA A 86 10.46 2.19 15.98
C ALA A 86 9.93 2.69 14.61
N ALA A 87 10.21 1.94 13.53
CA ALA A 87 9.75 2.26 12.19
C ALA A 87 8.22 2.27 12.10
N LYS A 88 7.54 1.25 12.67
CA LYS A 88 6.08 1.21 12.75
C LYS A 88 5.50 2.42 13.48
N ALA A 89 6.11 2.81 14.59
CA ALA A 89 5.67 3.97 15.37
C ALA A 89 5.93 5.31 14.66
N ALA A 90 7.05 5.42 13.94
CA ALA A 90 7.42 6.63 13.21
C ALA A 90 6.59 6.84 11.93
N LEU A 91 6.15 5.76 11.30
CA LEU A 91 5.45 5.77 10.01
C LEU A 91 3.93 5.53 10.15
N ALA A 92 3.36 5.91 11.30
CA ALA A 92 1.93 5.73 11.59
C ALA A 92 0.99 6.53 10.65
N ASP A 93 1.52 7.51 9.92
CA ASP A 93 0.73 8.31 8.95
C ASP A 93 0.54 7.62 7.60
N PHE A 94 1.34 6.60 7.30
CA PHE A 94 1.21 5.84 6.06
C PHE A 94 -0.04 4.98 6.09
N LYS A 95 -0.89 5.12 5.06
CA LYS A 95 -2.16 4.38 4.96
C LYS A 95 -2.08 3.26 3.94
N ASN A 96 -2.75 2.15 4.27
CA ASN A 96 -2.87 1.02 3.36
C ASN A 96 -3.84 1.40 2.22
N PRO A 97 -3.43 1.32 0.94
CA PRO A 97 -4.28 1.70 -0.18
C PRO A 97 -5.40 0.71 -0.47
N PHE A 98 -5.33 -0.52 0.07
CA PHE A 98 -6.33 -1.56 -0.13
C PHE A 98 -7.36 -1.62 0.99
N VAL A 99 -6.96 -1.32 2.23
CA VAL A 99 -7.81 -1.41 3.41
C VAL A 99 -8.00 -0.02 4.02
N ALA A 100 -9.21 0.52 3.88
CA ALA A 100 -9.53 1.85 4.40
C ALA A 100 -9.37 1.91 5.93
N GLY A 101 -8.72 2.96 6.40
CA GLY A 101 -8.48 3.19 7.83
C GLY A 101 -7.31 2.41 8.44
N SER A 102 -6.74 1.44 7.74
CA SER A 102 -5.57 0.69 8.22
C SER A 102 -4.27 1.43 7.94
N LEU A 103 -3.31 1.26 8.86
CA LEU A 103 -1.93 1.73 8.66
C LEU A 103 -1.25 0.86 7.60
N ALA A 104 -0.34 1.44 6.83
CA ALA A 104 0.42 0.68 5.83
C ALA A 104 1.55 -0.13 6.46
N VAL A 105 2.25 0.42 7.46
CA VAL A 105 3.43 -0.23 8.06
C VAL A 105 3.00 -1.17 9.17
N SER A 106 3.46 -2.42 9.09
CA SER A 106 3.17 -3.49 10.05
C SER A 106 4.42 -4.31 10.34
N THR A 107 4.41 -5.01 11.45
CA THR A 107 5.45 -5.97 11.85
C THR A 107 5.00 -7.43 11.68
N ASP A 108 3.71 -7.67 11.46
CA ASP A 108 3.12 -9.01 11.45
C ASP A 108 2.16 -9.26 10.29
N ALA A 109 1.82 -8.22 9.50
CA ALA A 109 0.79 -8.35 8.47
C ALA A 109 1.38 -8.87 7.16
N THR A 110 0.84 -9.97 6.70
CA THR A 110 1.13 -10.58 5.39
C THR A 110 0.06 -10.27 4.35
N ALA A 111 -0.95 -9.45 4.71
CA ALA A 111 -2.05 -9.11 3.83
C ALA A 111 -1.66 -8.03 2.80
N VAL A 112 -2.51 -7.88 1.77
CA VAL A 112 -2.27 -6.96 0.65
C VAL A 112 -2.19 -5.50 1.09
N GLY A 113 -1.23 -4.78 0.54
CA GLY A 113 -1.03 -3.34 0.75
C GLY A 113 -0.29 -2.99 2.04
N PHE A 114 0.03 -3.97 2.88
CA PHE A 114 0.91 -3.74 4.03
C PHE A 114 2.37 -3.76 3.60
N VAL A 115 3.14 -2.88 4.22
CA VAL A 115 4.60 -2.89 4.22
C VAL A 115 5.02 -3.55 5.53
N ASN A 116 5.37 -4.81 5.46
CA ASN A 116 5.83 -5.57 6.62
C ASN A 116 7.32 -5.30 6.84
N VAL A 117 7.67 -4.91 8.06
CA VAL A 117 9.04 -4.65 8.48
C VAL A 117 9.40 -5.67 9.55
N THR A 118 10.42 -6.45 9.30
CA THR A 118 10.99 -7.42 10.24
C THR A 118 12.45 -7.11 10.49
N ASP A 119 12.91 -7.33 11.71
CA ASP A 119 14.25 -6.99 12.19
C ASP A 119 14.77 -8.13 13.06
N ASP A 120 15.93 -8.68 12.73
CA ASP A 120 16.61 -9.74 13.48
C ASP A 120 17.81 -9.25 14.29
N GLY A 121 18.07 -7.94 14.29
CA GLY A 121 19.19 -7.30 14.96
C GLY A 121 20.45 -7.17 14.09
N SER A 122 20.50 -7.83 12.94
CA SER A 122 21.58 -7.70 11.94
C SER A 122 21.09 -7.05 10.67
N ASP A 123 19.86 -7.41 10.27
CA ASP A 123 19.22 -6.95 9.04
C ASP A 123 17.77 -6.52 9.28
N VAL A 124 17.35 -5.49 8.58
CA VAL A 124 15.94 -5.11 8.47
C VAL A 124 15.42 -5.54 7.12
N THR A 125 14.46 -6.44 7.11
CA THR A 125 13.78 -6.88 5.88
C THR A 125 12.43 -6.18 5.75
N VAL A 126 12.24 -5.49 4.63
CA VAL A 126 10.99 -4.81 4.27
C VAL A 126 10.33 -5.58 3.14
N THR A 127 9.13 -6.09 3.38
CA THR A 127 8.35 -6.85 2.39
C THR A 127 7.00 -6.19 2.16
N THR A 128 6.56 -6.11 0.91
CA THR A 128 5.23 -5.59 0.57
C THR A 128 4.57 -6.47 -0.46
N CYS A 129 3.33 -6.79 -0.20
CA CYS A 129 2.47 -7.51 -1.10
C CYS A 129 1.46 -6.59 -1.77
N PHE A 130 1.22 -6.81 -3.05
CA PHE A 130 0.19 -6.11 -3.81
C PHE A 130 -0.64 -7.11 -4.61
N ALA A 131 -1.97 -6.99 -4.56
CA ALA A 131 -2.88 -7.91 -5.24
C ALA A 131 -2.68 -7.88 -6.76
N GLU A 132 -2.82 -9.03 -7.39
CA GLU A 132 -2.99 -9.12 -8.84
C GLU A 132 -4.34 -8.51 -9.26
N ILE A 133 -4.36 -7.92 -10.47
CA ILE A 133 -5.59 -7.39 -11.06
C ILE A 133 -6.57 -8.56 -11.26
N GLY A 134 -7.75 -8.46 -10.65
CA GLY A 134 -8.82 -9.45 -10.79
C GLY A 134 -8.99 -10.44 -9.64
N LYS A 135 -8.10 -10.43 -8.63
CA LYS A 135 -8.33 -11.14 -7.36
C LYS A 135 -8.98 -10.20 -6.35
N THR A 136 -10.09 -10.62 -5.75
CA THR A 136 -10.80 -9.87 -4.73
C THR A 136 -9.97 -9.77 -3.43
N GLU A 137 -10.14 -8.70 -2.69
CA GLU A 137 -9.44 -8.42 -1.42
C GLU A 137 -9.56 -9.58 -0.41
N GLU A 138 -10.63 -10.34 -0.49
CA GLU A 138 -10.97 -11.47 0.40
C GLU A 138 -10.15 -12.73 0.14
N THR A 139 -9.57 -12.90 -1.06
CA THR A 139 -8.72 -14.04 -1.44
C THR A 139 -7.22 -13.71 -1.39
N ALA A 140 -6.87 -12.50 -0.99
CA ALA A 140 -5.49 -12.10 -0.69
C ALA A 140 -4.98 -12.72 0.62
N ALA A 141 -5.50 -13.89 0.97
CA ALA A 141 -4.99 -14.71 2.05
C ALA A 141 -3.53 -15.04 1.75
N ALA A 142 -2.67 -14.49 2.56
CA ALA A 142 -1.23 -14.73 2.60
C ALA A 142 -0.53 -14.52 1.24
N CYS A 143 -0.02 -13.32 1.04
CA CYS A 143 1.08 -13.13 0.14
C CYS A 143 2.18 -14.11 0.52
N VAL A 144 2.30 -15.18 -0.22
CA VAL A 144 3.42 -16.08 -0.04
C VAL A 144 4.66 -15.31 -0.50
N ALA A 145 5.61 -15.09 0.38
CA ALA A 145 6.84 -14.33 0.12
C ALA A 145 7.69 -14.86 -1.06
N THR A 146 7.26 -15.94 -1.68
CA THR A 146 7.93 -16.64 -2.79
C THR A 146 7.45 -16.21 -4.17
N ASP A 147 6.37 -15.42 -4.30
CA ASP A 147 5.89 -14.96 -5.59
C ASP A 147 6.42 -13.56 -5.91
N SER A 148 7.49 -13.49 -6.69
CA SER A 148 8.13 -12.25 -7.14
C SER A 148 7.26 -11.35 -8.02
N THR A 149 6.11 -11.84 -8.47
CA THR A 149 5.18 -11.06 -9.31
C THR A 149 4.25 -10.19 -8.48
N SER A 150 3.98 -10.57 -7.24
CA SER A 150 3.05 -9.88 -6.33
C SER A 150 3.70 -9.37 -5.05
N THR A 151 5.00 -9.56 -4.84
CA THR A 151 5.74 -9.10 -3.67
C THR A 151 6.99 -8.29 -4.04
N LEU A 152 7.31 -7.30 -3.20
CA LEU A 152 8.61 -6.63 -3.17
C LEU A 152 9.29 -6.97 -1.85
N SER A 153 10.59 -7.22 -1.88
CA SER A 153 11.41 -7.43 -0.68
C SER A 153 12.74 -6.70 -0.82
N ASN A 154 13.12 -5.98 0.21
CA ASN A 154 14.43 -5.33 0.34
C ASN A 154 14.99 -5.61 1.72
N THR A 155 16.30 -5.84 1.79
CA THR A 155 17.04 -6.02 3.04
C THR A 155 18.02 -4.87 3.23
N ILE A 156 18.09 -4.34 4.45
CA ILE A 156 18.96 -3.24 4.87
C ILE A 156 19.80 -3.77 6.02
N ALA A 157 21.12 -3.80 5.86
CA ALA A 157 22.03 -4.20 6.93
C ALA A 157 22.07 -3.14 8.04
N ILE A 158 22.16 -3.59 9.28
CA ILE A 158 22.36 -2.76 10.47
C ILE A 158 23.87 -2.80 10.77
N GLU A 159 24.54 -1.65 10.59
CA GLU A 159 25.98 -1.50 10.86
C GLU A 159 26.23 -0.90 12.23
#